data_ab85619a5fcfb2c76dc62b94f0554e7f
#
_entry.id   ab85619a5fcfb2c76dc62b94f0554e7f
#
_cell.length_a   1.000
_cell.length_b   1.000
_cell.length_c   1.000
_cell.angle_alpha   90.00
_cell.angle_beta   90.00
_cell.angle_gamma   90.00
#
_symmetry.space_group_name_H-M   'P 1'
#
loop_
_entity.id
_entity.type
_entity.pdbx_description
1 polymer ?
#
loop_
_entity_poly.entity_id
_entity_poly.type
_entity_poly.pdbx_seq_one_letter_code
_entity_poly.pdbx_strand_id
1 'polypeptide(L)'
;MGQSPDGTTYSDYPSDYILVQGNADLKEGWVCPRVWTTQKTKIAKIGDLIMSVRAPAGTMGKTAYNVVLGRGVAGIKGNEFIFQSLVKMESDGYWKKLAAGSTFDSINLDAVTNAIINVPQNIDEQNSIGNYFNSIDNLITLHQR
;
A
#
# COMPACT_ATOMS: atom_id res chain seq x y z
N MET A 1 -10.11 4.36 -0.03
CA MET A 1 -9.78 4.44 -1.48
C MET A 1 -9.26 5.82 -1.82
N GLY A 2 -8.28 5.88 -2.71
CA GLY A 2 -7.75 7.13 -3.20
C GLY A 2 -8.66 7.83 -4.21
N GLN A 3 -8.34 9.05 -4.50
CA GLN A 3 -9.05 9.89 -5.48
C GLN A 3 -7.99 10.62 -6.32
N SER A 4 -7.96 10.32 -7.61
CA SER A 4 -6.97 10.92 -8.50
C SER A 4 -7.17 12.43 -8.61
N PRO A 5 -6.10 13.22 -8.46
CA PRO A 5 -6.14 14.64 -8.79
C PRO A 5 -6.35 14.85 -10.30
N ASP A 6 -6.59 16.09 -10.68
CA ASP A 6 -6.63 16.48 -12.10
C ASP A 6 -5.26 16.25 -12.75
N GLY A 7 -5.24 15.60 -13.92
CA GLY A 7 -4.00 15.25 -14.62
C GLY A 7 -3.13 16.46 -14.99
N THR A 8 -3.73 17.64 -15.12
CA THR A 8 -2.99 18.88 -15.39
C THR A 8 -2.10 19.32 -14.22
N THR A 9 -2.33 18.76 -13.03
CA THR A 9 -1.55 19.08 -11.81
C THR A 9 -0.35 18.16 -11.61
N TYR A 10 -0.15 17.17 -12.48
CA TYR A 10 0.93 16.18 -12.35
C TYR A 10 2.27 16.73 -12.82
N SER A 11 3.35 16.25 -12.18
CA SER A 11 4.72 16.58 -12.57
C SER A 11 5.63 15.38 -12.33
N ASP A 12 6.61 15.19 -13.20
CA ASP A 12 7.71 14.24 -12.98
C ASP A 12 8.81 14.83 -12.08
N TYR A 13 8.69 16.10 -11.74
CA TYR A 13 9.62 16.80 -10.85
C TYR A 13 8.95 17.09 -9.52
N PRO A 14 9.70 17.12 -8.39
CA PRO A 14 9.14 17.40 -7.08
C PRO A 14 8.28 18.66 -7.05
N SER A 15 7.09 18.55 -6.47
CA SER A 15 6.18 19.66 -6.23
C SER A 15 5.52 19.50 -4.86
N ASP A 16 4.30 20.02 -4.66
CA ASP A 16 3.68 20.12 -3.34
C ASP A 16 3.46 18.76 -2.65
N TYR A 17 3.04 17.73 -3.43
CA TYR A 17 2.70 16.41 -2.88
C TYR A 17 3.22 15.30 -3.76
N ILE A 18 3.75 14.24 -3.11
CA ILE A 18 4.02 12.98 -3.79
C ILE A 18 2.69 12.33 -4.13
N LEU A 19 2.52 11.87 -5.38
CA LEU A 19 1.34 11.18 -5.84
C LEU A 19 1.63 9.68 -5.98
N VAL A 20 0.83 8.85 -5.32
CA VAL A 20 0.89 7.38 -5.45
C VAL A 20 -0.34 6.92 -6.22
N GLN A 21 -0.15 6.31 -7.38
CA GLN A 21 -1.23 5.93 -8.30
C GLN A 21 -1.45 4.43 -8.42
N GLY A 22 -0.43 3.63 -8.15
CA GLY A 22 -0.52 2.19 -8.32
C GLY A 22 0.76 1.49 -7.88
N ASN A 23 0.87 0.19 -8.23
CA ASN A 23 2.01 -0.63 -7.80
C ASN A 23 3.37 -0.13 -8.31
N ALA A 24 3.40 0.60 -9.42
CA ALA A 24 4.65 1.15 -9.95
C ALA A 24 5.30 2.16 -9.01
N ASP A 25 4.51 2.75 -8.11
CA ASP A 25 4.98 3.70 -7.10
C ASP A 25 5.36 3.03 -5.78
N LEU A 26 5.23 1.70 -5.71
CA LEU A 26 5.57 0.88 -4.54
C LEU A 26 6.72 -0.05 -4.91
N LYS A 27 7.81 0.02 -4.16
CA LYS A 27 9.00 -0.79 -4.42
C LYS A 27 9.57 -1.32 -3.12
N GLU A 28 9.79 -2.63 -3.06
CA GLU A 28 10.41 -3.28 -1.89
C GLU A 28 9.65 -2.98 -0.59
N GLY A 29 8.31 -2.89 -0.66
CA GLY A 29 7.46 -2.63 0.50
C GLY A 29 7.37 -1.16 0.92
N TRP A 30 7.82 -0.23 0.08
CA TRP A 30 7.82 1.19 0.38
C TRP A 30 7.33 2.03 -0.80
N VAL A 31 6.81 3.21 -0.50
CA VAL A 31 6.55 4.23 -1.53
C VAL A 31 7.88 4.68 -2.12
N CYS A 32 7.95 4.62 -3.46
CA CYS A 32 9.07 5.13 -4.25
C CYS A 32 8.57 6.32 -5.07
N PRO A 33 8.89 7.57 -4.67
CA PRO A 33 8.37 8.76 -5.34
C PRO A 33 8.76 8.81 -6.82
N ARG A 34 7.77 8.99 -7.72
CA ARG A 34 7.97 9.11 -9.17
C ARG A 34 7.22 10.28 -9.77
N VAL A 35 6.03 10.58 -9.22
CA VAL A 35 5.13 11.61 -9.74
C VAL A 35 4.68 12.47 -8.56
N TRP A 36 4.49 13.75 -8.82
CA TRP A 36 4.02 14.73 -7.85
C TRP A 36 2.77 15.41 -8.37
N THR A 37 2.03 16.06 -7.48
CA THR A 37 0.83 16.83 -7.82
C THR A 37 0.75 18.07 -6.94
N THR A 38 0.18 19.14 -7.47
CA THR A 38 -0.14 20.35 -6.70
C THR A 38 -1.53 20.30 -6.08
N GLN A 39 -2.35 19.30 -6.44
CA GLN A 39 -3.70 19.16 -5.93
C GLN A 39 -3.80 18.10 -4.85
N LYS A 40 -4.23 18.52 -3.66
CA LYS A 40 -4.50 17.63 -2.53
C LYS A 40 -5.88 17.00 -2.67
N THR A 41 -5.95 15.67 -2.70
CA THR A 41 -7.21 14.92 -2.68
C THR A 41 -7.28 14.06 -1.42
N LYS A 42 -7.07 12.75 -1.53
CA LYS A 42 -6.99 11.84 -0.37
C LYS A 42 -5.55 11.67 0.04
N ILE A 43 -5.29 11.80 1.34
CA ILE A 43 -3.93 11.76 1.89
C ILE A 43 -3.73 10.49 2.72
N ALA A 44 -2.60 9.83 2.51
CA ALA A 44 -2.03 8.88 3.47
C ALA A 44 -0.90 9.59 4.23
N LYS A 45 -0.87 9.40 5.55
CA LYS A 45 0.14 10.00 6.42
C LYS A 45 1.32 9.05 6.61
N ILE A 46 2.44 9.60 7.04
CA ILE A 46 3.61 8.81 7.43
C ILE A 46 3.18 7.68 8.36
N GLY A 47 3.60 6.46 8.04
CA GLY A 47 3.27 5.27 8.80
C GLY A 47 2.02 4.54 8.33
N ASP A 48 1.21 5.13 7.45
CA ASP A 48 0.08 4.44 6.85
C ASP A 48 0.56 3.36 5.87
N LEU A 49 -0.30 2.36 5.66
CA LEU A 49 -0.09 1.31 4.68
C LEU A 49 -0.82 1.67 3.39
N ILE A 50 -0.24 1.28 2.27
CA ILE A 50 -0.82 1.53 0.95
C ILE A 50 -0.90 0.21 0.20
N MET A 51 -2.05 -0.06 -0.41
CA MET A 51 -2.27 -1.25 -1.21
C MET A 51 -2.73 -0.87 -2.61
N SER A 52 -2.14 -1.49 -3.63
CA SER A 52 -2.65 -1.35 -4.99
C SER A 52 -3.98 -2.09 -5.12
N VAL A 53 -4.98 -1.44 -5.74
CA VAL A 53 -6.33 -1.99 -5.91
C VAL A 53 -6.67 -2.26 -7.37
N ARG A 54 -5.79 -1.91 -8.30
CA ARG A 54 -5.89 -2.23 -9.73
C ARG A 54 -4.74 -3.12 -10.15
N ALA A 55 -4.90 -3.80 -11.26
CA ALA A 55 -3.94 -4.81 -11.74
C ALA A 55 -2.50 -4.27 -11.83
N PRO A 56 -1.52 -4.94 -11.22
CA PRO A 56 -1.68 -6.04 -10.28
C PRO A 56 -2.17 -5.56 -8.93
N ALA A 57 -3.29 -6.14 -8.45
CA ALA A 57 -3.88 -5.77 -7.17
C ALA A 57 -3.23 -6.50 -6.01
N GLY A 58 -3.14 -5.84 -4.86
CA GLY A 58 -2.63 -6.42 -3.63
C GLY A 58 -1.18 -6.09 -3.28
N THR A 59 -0.46 -5.38 -4.15
CA THR A 59 0.90 -4.92 -3.84
C THR A 59 0.86 -3.96 -2.66
N MET A 60 1.71 -4.20 -1.67
CA MET A 60 1.74 -3.45 -0.42
C MET A 60 2.94 -2.52 -0.35
N GLY A 61 2.74 -1.38 0.32
CA GLY A 61 3.81 -0.46 0.65
C GLY A 61 3.55 0.29 1.94
N LYS A 62 4.61 0.69 2.61
CA LYS A 62 4.59 1.64 3.72
C LYS A 62 5.01 3.00 3.19
N THR A 63 4.58 4.07 3.82
CA THR A 63 5.02 5.40 3.38
C THR A 63 5.82 6.10 4.47
N ALA A 64 6.99 6.61 4.05
CA ALA A 64 7.82 7.51 4.87
C ALA A 64 7.44 8.98 4.66
N TYR A 65 6.44 9.26 3.83
CA TYR A 65 6.00 10.60 3.45
C TYR A 65 4.49 10.72 3.59
N ASN A 66 4.01 11.96 3.75
CA ASN A 66 2.59 12.25 3.51
C ASN A 66 2.39 12.29 2.00
N VAL A 67 1.46 11.50 1.48
CA VAL A 67 1.27 11.34 0.03
C VAL A 67 -0.19 11.49 -0.36
N VAL A 68 -0.43 11.90 -1.59
CA VAL A 68 -1.75 11.91 -2.21
C VAL A 68 -1.99 10.55 -2.86
N LEU A 69 -3.17 9.98 -2.63
CA LEU A 69 -3.57 8.67 -3.14
C LEU A 69 -4.46 8.83 -4.38
N GLY A 70 -4.02 8.29 -5.50
CA GLY A 70 -4.83 8.15 -6.70
C GLY A 70 -5.81 6.97 -6.63
N ARG A 71 -6.61 6.78 -7.68
CA ARG A 71 -7.66 5.74 -7.72
C ARG A 71 -7.12 4.31 -7.72
N GLY A 72 -5.87 4.11 -8.09
CA GLY A 72 -5.26 2.79 -8.17
C GLY A 72 -4.77 2.24 -6.84
N VAL A 73 -4.93 2.97 -5.74
CA VAL A 73 -4.45 2.57 -4.41
C VAL A 73 -5.47 2.87 -3.33
N ALA A 74 -5.32 2.16 -2.19
CA ALA A 74 -6.07 2.42 -0.96
C ALA A 74 -5.10 2.64 0.19
N GLY A 75 -5.42 3.58 1.08
CA GLY A 75 -4.70 3.78 2.34
C GLY A 75 -5.33 2.95 3.45
N ILE A 76 -4.50 2.31 4.26
CA ILE A 76 -4.93 1.44 5.35
C ILE A 76 -4.18 1.85 6.61
N LYS A 77 -4.92 2.01 7.71
CA LYS A 77 -4.33 2.23 9.03
C LYS A 77 -3.97 0.87 9.63
N GLY A 78 -2.72 0.70 10.00
CA GLY A 78 -2.27 -0.55 10.60
C GLY A 78 -0.80 -0.51 11.00
N ASN A 79 -0.43 -1.44 11.87
CA ASN A 79 0.95 -1.61 12.33
C ASN A 79 1.72 -2.56 11.39
N GLU A 80 2.96 -2.86 11.76
CA GLU A 80 3.81 -3.77 10.96
C GLU A 80 3.21 -5.17 10.86
N PHE A 81 2.52 -5.64 11.91
CA PHE A 81 1.84 -6.94 11.86
C PHE A 81 0.76 -6.95 10.77
N ILE A 82 -0.05 -5.90 10.69
CA ILE A 82 -1.09 -5.78 9.65
C ILE A 82 -0.45 -5.72 8.26
N PHE A 83 0.65 -4.97 8.11
CA PHE A 83 1.40 -4.92 6.85
C PHE A 83 1.85 -6.33 6.43
N GLN A 84 2.49 -7.07 7.33
CA GLN A 84 2.98 -8.42 7.03
C GLN A 84 1.83 -9.39 6.73
N SER A 85 0.69 -9.26 7.40
CA SER A 85 -0.50 -10.06 7.13
C SER A 85 -1.04 -9.80 5.72
N LEU A 86 -1.09 -8.54 5.30
CA LEU A 86 -1.56 -8.17 3.96
C LEU A 86 -0.57 -8.62 2.87
N VAL A 87 0.73 -8.56 3.14
CA VAL A 87 1.76 -9.10 2.24
C VAL A 87 1.59 -10.61 2.07
N LYS A 88 1.31 -11.32 3.16
CA LYS A 88 1.04 -12.76 3.09
C LYS A 88 -0.20 -13.07 2.26
N MET A 89 -1.27 -12.33 2.45
CA MET A 89 -2.50 -12.49 1.66
C MET A 89 -2.24 -12.26 0.17
N GLU A 90 -1.43 -11.28 -0.18
CA GLU A 90 -1.01 -11.05 -1.57
C GLU A 90 -0.22 -12.25 -2.11
N SER A 91 0.75 -12.72 -1.35
CA SER A 91 1.56 -13.89 -1.69
C SER A 91 0.73 -15.17 -1.88
N ASP A 92 -0.33 -15.34 -1.07
CA ASP A 92 -1.26 -16.46 -1.16
C ASP A 92 -2.26 -16.33 -2.32
N GLY A 93 -2.25 -15.22 -3.04
CA GLY A 93 -3.13 -14.96 -4.18
C GLY A 93 -4.55 -14.52 -3.81
N TYR A 94 -4.79 -14.12 -2.57
CA TYR A 94 -6.13 -13.72 -2.08
C TYR A 94 -6.70 -12.56 -2.91
N TRP A 95 -5.94 -11.48 -3.05
CA TRP A 95 -6.38 -10.28 -3.77
C TRP A 95 -6.51 -10.53 -5.26
N LYS A 96 -5.62 -11.31 -5.83
CA LYS A 96 -5.65 -11.66 -7.24
C LYS A 96 -6.91 -12.45 -7.61
N LYS A 97 -7.35 -13.37 -6.74
CA LYS A 97 -8.59 -14.11 -6.94
C LYS A 97 -9.81 -13.21 -6.91
N LEU A 98 -9.85 -12.26 -5.97
CA LEU A 98 -10.93 -11.29 -5.89
C LEU A 98 -10.96 -10.36 -7.10
N ALA A 99 -9.80 -9.87 -7.54
CA ALA A 99 -9.68 -8.97 -8.68
C ALA A 99 -10.10 -9.67 -9.98
N ALA A 100 -9.77 -10.95 -10.17
CA ALA A 100 -10.13 -11.73 -11.35
C ALA A 100 -11.65 -11.87 -11.53
N GLY A 101 -12.43 -11.74 -10.46
CA GLY A 101 -13.89 -11.75 -10.52
C GLY A 101 -14.52 -10.42 -10.93
N SER A 102 -13.71 -9.37 -11.12
CA SER A 102 -14.20 -8.05 -11.51
C SER A 102 -13.92 -7.75 -13.00
N THR A 103 -14.66 -6.77 -13.55
CA THR A 103 -14.53 -6.39 -14.96
C THR A 103 -13.14 -5.83 -15.31
N PHE A 104 -12.46 -5.18 -14.36
CA PHE A 104 -11.22 -4.46 -14.58
C PHE A 104 -10.03 -5.03 -13.77
N ASP A 105 -10.15 -6.26 -13.28
CA ASP A 105 -9.13 -6.85 -12.39
C ASP A 105 -8.77 -5.91 -11.23
N SER A 106 -9.80 -5.31 -10.63
CA SER A 106 -9.65 -4.35 -9.53
C SER A 106 -10.34 -4.84 -8.25
N ILE A 107 -9.91 -4.28 -7.12
CA ILE A 107 -10.50 -4.52 -5.81
C ILE A 107 -11.29 -3.29 -5.40
N ASN A 108 -12.53 -3.47 -4.92
CA ASN A 108 -13.33 -2.36 -4.42
C ASN A 108 -13.11 -2.14 -2.92
N LEU A 109 -13.65 -1.04 -2.40
CA LEU A 109 -13.52 -0.68 -0.99
C LEU A 109 -14.11 -1.75 -0.07
N ASP A 110 -15.25 -2.34 -0.44
CA ASP A 110 -15.91 -3.36 0.38
C ASP A 110 -15.04 -4.61 0.53
N ALA A 111 -14.36 -5.03 -0.52
CA ALA A 111 -13.44 -6.16 -0.47
C ALA A 111 -12.28 -5.90 0.48
N VAL A 112 -11.72 -4.69 0.49
CA VAL A 112 -10.66 -4.31 1.41
C VAL A 112 -11.18 -4.25 2.85
N THR A 113 -12.32 -3.59 3.05
CA THR A 113 -12.92 -3.39 4.38
C THR A 113 -13.33 -4.72 5.02
N ASN A 114 -13.84 -5.65 4.23
CA ASN A 114 -14.36 -6.94 4.72
C ASN A 114 -13.31 -8.05 4.77
N ALA A 115 -12.08 -7.78 4.39
CA ALA A 115 -11.00 -8.76 4.51
C ALA A 115 -10.76 -9.12 5.97
N ILE A 116 -10.61 -10.42 6.24
CA ILE A 116 -10.45 -10.93 7.61
C ILE A 116 -8.98 -11.27 7.84
N ILE A 117 -8.43 -10.72 8.92
CA ILE A 117 -7.06 -10.99 9.37
C ILE A 117 -7.14 -11.57 10.79
N ASN A 118 -6.49 -12.70 10.99
CA ASN A 118 -6.32 -13.25 12.33
C ASN A 118 -5.22 -12.50 13.05
N VAL A 119 -5.55 -11.91 14.21
CA VAL A 119 -4.61 -11.11 14.97
C VAL A 119 -4.46 -11.68 16.39
N PRO A 120 -3.24 -11.65 16.98
CA PRO A 120 -3.09 -11.93 18.41
C PRO A 120 -3.86 -10.88 19.23
N GLN A 121 -4.44 -11.31 20.36
CA GLN A 121 -5.17 -10.39 21.24
C GLN A 121 -4.23 -9.38 21.92
N ASN A 122 -2.98 -9.77 22.17
CA ASN A 122 -1.98 -8.93 22.82
C ASN A 122 -1.26 -8.08 21.77
N ILE A 123 -1.31 -6.75 21.94
CA ILE A 123 -0.65 -5.82 21.02
C ILE A 123 0.88 -5.96 21.03
N ASP A 124 1.47 -6.33 22.16
CA ASP A 124 2.91 -6.54 22.25
C ASP A 124 3.34 -7.75 21.43
N GLU A 125 2.52 -8.80 21.41
CA GLU A 125 2.75 -9.96 20.55
C GLU A 125 2.65 -9.59 19.06
N GLN A 126 1.64 -8.81 18.68
CA GLN A 126 1.52 -8.28 17.31
C GLN A 126 2.78 -7.52 16.91
N ASN A 127 3.24 -6.61 17.76
CA ASN A 127 4.42 -5.79 17.51
C ASN A 127 5.69 -6.65 17.39
N SER A 128 5.84 -7.65 18.25
CA SER A 128 6.98 -8.56 18.22
C SER A 128 7.03 -9.36 16.92
N ILE A 129 5.89 -9.88 16.47
CA ILE A 129 5.78 -10.63 15.20
C ILE A 129 6.07 -9.71 14.03
N GLY A 130 5.44 -8.54 14.00
CA GLY A 130 5.65 -7.56 12.93
C GLY A 130 7.10 -7.12 12.82
N ASN A 131 7.73 -6.80 13.94
CA ASN A 131 9.14 -6.39 13.97
C ASN A 131 10.08 -7.51 13.54
N TYR A 132 9.78 -8.76 13.88
CA TYR A 132 10.57 -9.91 13.44
C TYR A 132 10.59 -10.01 11.91
N PHE A 133 9.42 -9.97 11.27
CA PHE A 133 9.34 -10.04 9.80
C PHE A 133 9.92 -8.81 9.13
N ASN A 134 9.76 -7.63 9.72
CA ASN A 134 10.38 -6.41 9.21
C ASN A 134 11.91 -6.52 9.22
N SER A 135 12.49 -7.11 10.26
CA SER A 135 13.94 -7.35 10.35
C SER A 135 14.42 -8.30 9.25
N ILE A 136 13.64 -9.35 8.95
CA ILE A 136 13.94 -10.28 7.86
C ILE A 136 13.88 -9.56 6.51
N ASP A 137 12.84 -8.76 6.28
CA ASP A 137 12.70 -7.98 5.05
C ASP A 137 13.87 -7.05 4.82
N ASN A 138 14.34 -6.37 5.87
CA ASN A 138 15.49 -5.47 5.79
C ASN A 138 16.78 -6.23 5.44
N LEU A 139 16.98 -7.43 5.98
CA LEU A 139 18.13 -8.28 5.65
C LEU A 139 18.08 -8.73 4.20
N ILE A 140 16.91 -9.14 3.70
CA ILE A 140 16.72 -9.55 2.31
C ILE A 140 17.03 -8.37 1.39
N THR A 141 16.48 -7.20 1.65
CA THR A 141 16.71 -5.99 0.85
C THR A 141 18.17 -5.62 0.84
N LEU A 142 18.86 -5.70 1.99
CA LEU A 142 20.28 -5.40 2.08
C LEU A 142 21.14 -6.34 1.22
N HIS A 143 20.80 -7.63 1.19
CA HIS A 143 21.52 -8.62 0.39
C HIS A 143 21.25 -8.50 -1.12
N GLN A 144 20.13 -7.90 -1.51
CA GLN A 144 19.79 -7.68 -2.92
C GLN A 144 20.43 -6.43 -3.52
N ARG A 145 20.99 -5.58 -2.69
CA ARG A 145 21.69 -4.35 -3.12
C ARG A 145 23.19 -4.63 -3.46
#